data_37c8958f8c94d87e67bad9893c38aee0
#
_entry.id   37c8958f8c94d87e67bad9893c38aee0
#
_cell.length_a   1.000
_cell.length_b   1.000
_cell.length_c   1.000
_cell.angle_alpha   90.00
_cell.angle_beta   90.00
_cell.angle_gamma   90.00
#
_symmetry.space_group_name_H-M   'P 1'
#
loop_
_entity.id
_entity.type
_entity.pdbx_description
1 polymer ?
#
loop_
_entity_poly.entity_id
_entity_poly.type
_entity_poly.pdbx_seq_one_letter_code
_entity_poly.pdbx_strand_id
1 'polypeptide(L)'
;MLDLKTAVIQFKNENKMPILITIVFFFIIFYVSFFHNLTFGEPSGIFYYIAGEEILKGNAENLGIAGAPIGGPLLHVTLGNLLGDAFTAGKIISLISGTGIVFLSYFITKNLFDKKVALLTQLFFAVSAKIAFLSIMVLNEIAPLFFIFVALYFITKKQKTIPDFLLIGFFLAISFWLRYQSVIILIAFLIFLLIFERKTILKFKQSLLTFFPFVLTISPILLFNFITFGKLSTNAPNLYIAAGFKFQTEQWHEKIEGIVNEGLISAFFIDPNLFLKNYFYNLFFHNPDHLFKFTVDVFDTLSIIPVFPILGMIPVFGGFLYITKVRLTKLQFFIMISALLIFFLLILVFGEIEYHFMILVLTPFVVLGLSNIKKIPDNVKFLLLLTVIFMVVISIIPVYRAYLLLPIWLIFPALSSLFFIEGIPVIQTKIRQLIQREGTKNET
;
A
#
# COMPACT_ATOMS: atom_id res chain seq x y z
N MET A 1 -11.26 30.35 21.64
CA MET A 1 -10.68 29.01 21.92
C MET A 1 -11.84 28.05 22.15
N LEU A 2 -12.14 27.12 21.23
CA LEU A 2 -13.07 26.03 21.53
C LEU A 2 -12.43 25.23 22.66
N ASP A 3 -13.18 25.00 23.73
CA ASP A 3 -12.73 24.15 24.83
C ASP A 3 -12.35 22.78 24.25
N LEU A 4 -11.19 22.27 24.58
CA LEU A 4 -10.68 20.98 24.11
C LEU A 4 -11.72 19.86 24.32
N LYS A 5 -12.47 19.95 25.42
CA LYS A 5 -13.55 19.02 25.76
C LYS A 5 -14.70 19.06 24.74
N THR A 6 -15.11 20.26 24.30
CA THR A 6 -16.15 20.44 23.28
C THR A 6 -15.68 19.88 21.93
N ALA A 7 -14.41 20.15 21.53
CA ALA A 7 -13.85 19.61 20.30
C ALA A 7 -13.78 18.08 20.31
N VAL A 8 -13.40 17.44 21.43
CA VAL A 8 -13.38 16.00 21.58
C VAL A 8 -14.78 15.38 21.50
N ILE A 9 -15.78 16.00 22.16
CA ILE A 9 -17.17 15.53 22.11
C ILE A 9 -17.73 15.62 20.69
N GLN A 10 -17.49 16.74 20.00
CA GLN A 10 -17.90 16.92 18.62
C GLN A 10 -17.24 15.89 17.70
N PHE A 11 -15.91 15.72 17.80
CA PHE A 11 -15.17 14.69 17.04
C PHE A 11 -15.75 13.29 17.26
N LYS A 12 -16.00 12.91 18.52
CA LYS A 12 -16.59 11.62 18.90
C LYS A 12 -17.98 11.44 18.26
N ASN A 13 -18.83 12.47 18.33
CA ASN A 13 -20.20 12.39 17.80
C ASN A 13 -20.23 12.27 16.26
N GLU A 14 -19.36 12.97 15.57
CA GLU A 14 -19.27 12.93 14.10
C GLU A 14 -18.65 11.63 13.57
N ASN A 15 -17.83 10.96 14.37
CA ASN A 15 -17.05 9.78 13.96
C ASN A 15 -17.38 8.52 14.78
N LYS A 16 -18.59 8.40 15.33
CA LYS A 16 -19.02 7.24 16.13
C LYS A 16 -18.81 5.91 15.41
N MET A 17 -19.25 5.79 14.16
CA MET A 17 -19.14 4.55 13.39
C MET A 17 -17.68 4.18 13.06
N PRO A 18 -16.82 5.09 12.56
CA PRO A 18 -15.40 4.79 12.38
C PRO A 18 -14.71 4.33 13.66
N ILE A 19 -15.00 4.97 14.78
CA ILE A 19 -14.43 4.58 16.08
C ILE A 19 -14.92 3.18 16.48
N LEU A 20 -16.22 2.89 16.31
CA LEU A 20 -16.79 1.59 16.63
C LEU A 20 -16.14 0.47 15.81
N ILE A 21 -16.04 0.65 14.50
CA ILE A 21 -15.37 -0.33 13.59
C ILE A 21 -13.93 -0.59 14.09
N THR A 22 -13.19 0.47 14.42
CA THR A 22 -11.82 0.36 14.90
C THR A 22 -11.73 -0.40 16.24
N ILE A 23 -12.63 -0.11 17.18
CA ILE A 23 -12.69 -0.78 18.48
C ILE A 23 -13.02 -2.26 18.31
N VAL A 24 -14.01 -2.59 17.48
CA VAL A 24 -14.38 -3.98 17.20
C VAL A 24 -13.20 -4.74 16.58
N PHE A 25 -12.54 -4.13 15.57
CA PHE A 25 -11.33 -4.72 14.98
C PHE A 25 -10.24 -4.94 16.04
N PHE A 26 -9.94 -3.93 16.88
CA PHE A 26 -8.95 -4.04 17.94
C PHE A 26 -9.24 -5.23 18.86
N PHE A 27 -10.45 -5.36 19.36
CA PHE A 27 -10.79 -6.44 20.31
C PHE A 27 -10.76 -7.82 19.65
N ILE A 28 -11.17 -7.96 18.39
CA ILE A 28 -11.06 -9.22 17.64
C ILE A 28 -9.59 -9.61 17.49
N ILE A 29 -8.74 -8.69 17.02
CA ILE A 29 -7.30 -8.97 16.81
C ILE A 29 -6.60 -9.21 18.16
N PHE A 30 -6.93 -8.43 19.18
CA PHE A 30 -6.40 -8.63 20.54
C PHE A 30 -6.74 -10.04 21.06
N TYR A 31 -8.02 -10.44 20.96
CA TYR A 31 -8.45 -11.76 21.37
C TYR A 31 -7.71 -12.88 20.64
N VAL A 32 -7.63 -12.78 19.31
CA VAL A 32 -6.93 -13.76 18.49
C VAL A 32 -5.42 -13.80 18.80
N SER A 33 -4.77 -12.65 18.97
CA SER A 33 -3.33 -12.56 19.22
C SER A 33 -2.93 -13.12 20.59
N PHE A 34 -3.74 -12.92 21.62
CA PHE A 34 -3.34 -13.19 23.00
C PHE A 34 -3.99 -14.44 23.62
N PHE A 35 -5.16 -14.86 23.13
CA PHE A 35 -5.90 -16.00 23.70
C PHE A 35 -5.97 -17.22 22.78
N HIS A 36 -5.77 -17.06 21.48
CA HIS A 36 -5.53 -18.20 20.60
C HIS A 36 -4.02 -18.40 20.46
N ASN A 37 -3.54 -19.61 20.79
CA ASN A 37 -2.14 -20.02 20.61
C ASN A 37 -1.80 -20.16 19.11
N LEU A 38 -2.14 -19.18 18.32
CA LEU A 38 -1.67 -19.06 16.95
C LEU A 38 -0.20 -18.66 17.03
N THR A 39 0.65 -19.67 17.24
CA THR A 39 2.10 -19.59 17.05
C THR A 39 2.40 -19.46 15.55
N PHE A 40 1.85 -18.46 14.88
CA PHE A 40 2.32 -18.06 13.57
C PHE A 40 3.62 -17.28 13.75
N GLY A 41 4.63 -18.00 14.22
CA GLY A 41 5.98 -17.52 14.31
C GLY A 41 6.69 -17.68 12.98
N GLU A 42 6.55 -16.73 12.06
CA GLU A 42 7.72 -16.51 11.24
C GLU A 42 8.83 -16.05 12.21
N PRO A 43 10.03 -16.63 12.13
CA PRO A 43 11.13 -16.30 13.05
C PRO A 43 11.57 -14.83 13.00
N SER A 44 11.04 -14.04 12.06
CA SER A 44 11.43 -12.65 11.81
C SER A 44 11.32 -11.75 13.05
N GLY A 45 10.26 -11.86 13.86
CA GLY A 45 10.12 -11.04 15.07
C GLY A 45 11.19 -11.33 16.12
N ILE A 46 11.53 -12.60 16.33
CA ILE A 46 12.60 -13.02 17.23
C ILE A 46 13.96 -12.53 16.70
N PHE A 47 14.17 -12.62 15.40
CA PHE A 47 15.40 -12.10 14.78
C PHE A 47 15.55 -10.59 14.97
N TYR A 48 14.48 -9.80 14.89
CA TYR A 48 14.55 -8.36 15.17
C TYR A 48 14.92 -8.07 16.62
N TYR A 49 14.40 -8.84 17.57
CA TYR A 49 14.77 -8.69 18.98
C TYR A 49 16.24 -9.03 19.22
N ILE A 50 16.71 -10.19 18.74
CA ILE A 50 18.12 -10.62 18.86
C ILE A 50 19.04 -9.57 18.21
N ALA A 51 18.70 -9.09 17.01
CA ALA A 51 19.44 -8.03 16.34
C ALA A 51 19.49 -6.75 17.17
N GLY A 52 18.38 -6.37 17.80
CA GLY A 52 18.31 -5.22 18.70
C GLY A 52 19.24 -5.39 19.91
N GLU A 53 19.29 -6.56 20.51
CA GLU A 53 20.23 -6.86 21.63
C GLU A 53 21.70 -6.74 21.19
N GLU A 54 22.05 -7.30 20.02
CA GLU A 54 23.42 -7.19 19.50
C GLU A 54 23.80 -5.72 19.20
N ILE A 55 22.89 -4.93 18.67
CA ILE A 55 23.10 -3.48 18.50
C ILE A 55 23.39 -2.80 19.85
N LEU A 56 22.60 -3.12 20.90
CA LEU A 56 22.80 -2.52 22.23
C LEU A 56 24.10 -2.96 22.88
N LYS A 57 24.61 -4.16 22.56
CA LYS A 57 25.92 -4.67 23.03
C LYS A 57 27.10 -4.09 22.23
N GLY A 58 26.86 -3.34 21.18
CA GLY A 58 27.91 -2.81 20.28
C GLY A 58 28.38 -3.79 19.21
N ASN A 59 27.74 -4.96 19.06
CA ASN A 59 28.11 -6.02 18.12
C ASN A 59 27.36 -5.91 16.78
N ALA A 60 27.03 -4.70 16.37
CA ALA A 60 26.19 -4.47 15.19
C ALA A 60 26.80 -5.02 13.87
N GLU A 61 28.11 -5.24 13.82
CA GLU A 61 28.81 -5.82 12.66
C GLU A 61 28.37 -7.27 12.37
N ASN A 62 28.01 -8.01 13.41
CA ASN A 62 27.61 -9.42 13.34
C ASN A 62 26.13 -9.62 12.99
N LEU A 63 25.41 -8.54 12.68
CA LEU A 63 24.01 -8.62 12.29
C LEU A 63 23.89 -9.33 10.94
N GLY A 64 23.82 -10.64 10.96
CA GLY A 64 23.46 -11.48 9.81
C GLY A 64 22.07 -11.13 9.23
N ILE A 65 21.34 -10.24 9.90
CA ILE A 65 20.11 -9.57 9.44
C ILE A 65 20.51 -8.28 8.72
N ALA A 66 21.52 -8.34 7.90
CA ALA A 66 21.95 -7.21 7.05
C ALA A 66 20.85 -6.64 6.13
N GLY A 67 19.63 -7.11 6.31
CA GLY A 67 18.48 -6.84 5.49
C GLY A 67 17.55 -5.76 5.95
N ALA A 68 17.54 -5.36 7.22
CA ALA A 68 16.55 -4.40 7.76
C ALA A 68 17.24 -3.13 8.29
N PRO A 69 16.56 -1.97 8.21
CA PRO A 69 16.99 -0.79 8.96
C PRO A 69 17.00 -1.06 10.47
N ILE A 70 17.88 -0.40 11.19
CA ILE A 70 18.09 -0.61 12.64
C ILE A 70 16.87 -0.26 13.50
N GLY A 71 15.96 0.57 13.01
CA GLY A 71 14.80 1.03 13.78
C GLY A 71 13.84 -0.10 14.16
N GLY A 72 13.66 -1.11 13.30
CA GLY A 72 12.88 -2.30 13.61
C GLY A 72 13.45 -3.07 14.80
N PRO A 73 14.72 -3.52 14.74
CA PRO A 73 15.41 -4.14 15.86
C PRO A 73 15.35 -3.31 17.15
N LEU A 74 15.65 -2.01 17.10
CA LEU A 74 15.61 -1.13 18.27
C LEU A 74 14.21 -1.02 18.87
N LEU A 75 13.17 -0.91 18.05
CA LEU A 75 11.80 -0.88 18.52
C LEU A 75 11.42 -2.17 19.28
N HIS A 76 11.77 -3.32 18.69
CA HIS A 76 11.47 -4.62 19.29
C HIS A 76 12.23 -4.85 20.61
N VAL A 77 13.54 -4.57 20.65
CA VAL A 77 14.33 -4.78 21.87
C VAL A 77 13.93 -3.80 22.98
N THR A 78 13.67 -2.54 22.65
CA THR A 78 13.30 -1.53 23.66
C THR A 78 11.97 -1.89 24.30
N LEU A 79 10.97 -2.24 23.50
CA LEU A 79 9.66 -2.61 24.01
C LEU A 79 9.70 -3.99 24.67
N GLY A 80 10.48 -4.94 24.14
CA GLY A 80 10.68 -6.26 24.73
C GLY A 80 11.31 -6.19 26.12
N ASN A 81 12.34 -5.38 26.29
CA ASN A 81 12.97 -5.16 27.59
C ASN A 81 12.03 -4.48 28.59
N LEU A 82 11.19 -3.55 28.11
CA LEU A 82 10.18 -2.88 28.95
C LEU A 82 9.10 -3.84 29.43
N LEU A 83 8.67 -4.78 28.61
CA LEU A 83 7.59 -5.73 28.88
C LEU A 83 8.08 -7.06 29.46
N GLY A 84 9.39 -7.30 29.46
CA GLY A 84 10.01 -8.56 29.87
C GLY A 84 9.82 -9.72 28.89
N ASP A 85 9.19 -9.47 27.71
CA ASP A 85 8.96 -10.47 26.67
C ASP A 85 8.95 -9.86 25.26
N ALA A 86 9.88 -10.31 24.44
CA ALA A 86 10.04 -9.86 23.05
C ALA A 86 8.86 -10.21 22.16
N PHE A 87 8.24 -11.37 22.37
CA PHE A 87 7.12 -11.83 21.56
C PHE A 87 5.86 -11.01 21.83
N THR A 88 5.57 -10.74 23.10
CA THR A 88 4.48 -9.84 23.52
C THR A 88 4.70 -8.44 22.98
N ALA A 89 5.94 -7.93 23.00
CA ALA A 89 6.27 -6.64 22.39
C ALA A 89 5.92 -6.59 20.91
N GLY A 90 6.32 -7.62 20.14
CA GLY A 90 6.00 -7.72 18.73
C GLY A 90 4.50 -7.78 18.45
N LYS A 91 3.73 -8.55 19.24
CA LYS A 91 2.25 -8.59 19.14
C LYS A 91 1.61 -7.23 19.39
N ILE A 92 2.07 -6.49 20.39
CA ILE A 92 1.56 -5.15 20.70
C ILE A 92 1.87 -4.17 19.59
N ILE A 93 3.10 -4.18 19.04
CA ILE A 93 3.49 -3.36 17.90
C ILE A 93 2.55 -3.61 16.72
N SER A 94 2.32 -4.89 16.38
CA SER A 94 1.48 -5.29 15.25
C SER A 94 0.01 -4.92 15.47
N LEU A 95 -0.53 -5.18 16.64
CA LEU A 95 -1.91 -4.87 17.02
C LEU A 95 -2.20 -3.35 16.93
N ILE A 96 -1.33 -2.53 17.53
CA ILE A 96 -1.51 -1.07 17.54
C ILE A 96 -1.39 -0.54 16.10
N SER A 97 -0.39 -1.01 15.34
CA SER A 97 -0.15 -0.57 13.98
C SER A 97 -1.30 -0.92 13.05
N GLY A 98 -1.79 -2.17 13.10
CA GLY A 98 -2.91 -2.61 12.27
C GLY A 98 -4.22 -1.89 12.61
N THR A 99 -4.51 -1.73 13.90
CA THR A 99 -5.66 -0.95 14.37
C THR A 99 -5.58 0.51 13.90
N GLY A 100 -4.39 1.11 13.98
CA GLY A 100 -4.14 2.46 13.49
C GLY A 100 -4.33 2.59 11.98
N ILE A 101 -3.94 1.59 11.19
CA ILE A 101 -4.17 1.57 9.73
C ILE A 101 -5.68 1.53 9.43
N VAL A 102 -6.45 0.66 10.09
CA VAL A 102 -7.91 0.59 9.93
C VAL A 102 -8.55 1.93 10.29
N PHE A 103 -8.13 2.58 11.37
CA PHE A 103 -8.61 3.90 11.76
C PHE A 103 -8.28 4.98 10.72
N LEU A 104 -7.01 5.04 10.29
CA LEU A 104 -6.53 6.05 9.33
C LEU A 104 -7.12 5.88 7.94
N SER A 105 -7.44 4.65 7.52
CA SER A 105 -8.06 4.38 6.22
C SER A 105 -9.36 5.18 6.01
N TYR A 106 -10.16 5.33 7.08
CA TYR A 106 -11.34 6.18 7.06
C TYR A 106 -11.01 7.65 6.79
N PHE A 107 -10.07 8.22 7.56
CA PHE A 107 -9.77 9.66 7.45
C PHE A 107 -9.08 10.00 6.13
N ILE A 108 -8.19 9.14 5.66
CA ILE A 108 -7.55 9.32 4.36
C ILE A 108 -8.60 9.30 3.26
N THR A 109 -9.50 8.29 3.26
CA THR A 109 -10.55 8.17 2.25
C THR A 109 -11.58 9.30 2.34
N LYS A 110 -11.90 9.78 3.56
CA LYS A 110 -12.76 10.95 3.77
C LYS A 110 -12.15 12.23 3.16
N ASN A 111 -10.83 12.37 3.19
CA ASN A 111 -10.15 13.49 2.53
C ASN A 111 -10.25 13.40 0.99
N LEU A 112 -10.30 12.19 0.45
CA LEU A 112 -10.36 11.93 -1.00
C LEU A 112 -11.79 12.04 -1.55
N PHE A 113 -12.75 11.47 -0.82
CA PHE A 113 -14.12 11.28 -1.21
C PHE A 113 -15.08 11.78 -0.12
N ASP A 114 -16.21 11.12 0.04
CA ASP A 114 -17.18 11.43 1.07
C ASP A 114 -17.11 10.47 2.29
N LYS A 115 -17.96 10.76 3.28
CA LYS A 115 -18.04 9.97 4.52
C LYS A 115 -18.55 8.54 4.29
N LYS A 116 -19.46 8.30 3.33
CA LYS A 116 -20.03 6.97 3.07
C LYS A 116 -19.00 6.07 2.40
N VAL A 117 -18.29 6.60 1.39
CA VAL A 117 -17.18 5.92 0.73
C VAL A 117 -16.08 5.59 1.75
N ALA A 118 -15.76 6.53 2.64
CA ALA A 118 -14.77 6.33 3.68
C ALA A 118 -15.13 5.23 4.69
N LEU A 119 -16.39 5.14 5.10
CA LEU A 119 -16.87 4.08 5.99
C LEU A 119 -16.78 2.70 5.35
N LEU A 120 -17.17 2.58 4.07
CA LEU A 120 -17.09 1.31 3.36
C LEU A 120 -15.64 0.91 3.13
N THR A 121 -14.75 1.87 2.80
CA THR A 121 -13.31 1.61 2.69
C THR A 121 -12.73 1.10 4.01
N GLN A 122 -13.06 1.76 5.13
CA GLN A 122 -12.62 1.31 6.46
C GLN A 122 -13.11 -0.10 6.78
N LEU A 123 -14.36 -0.42 6.41
CA LEU A 123 -14.89 -1.75 6.59
C LEU A 123 -14.11 -2.79 5.79
N PHE A 124 -13.74 -2.50 4.53
CA PHE A 124 -12.89 -3.37 3.73
C PHE A 124 -11.52 -3.60 4.38
N PHE A 125 -10.91 -2.57 4.98
CA PHE A 125 -9.69 -2.74 5.75
C PHE A 125 -9.90 -3.61 7.00
N ALA A 126 -10.99 -3.41 7.73
CA ALA A 126 -11.28 -4.14 8.97
C ALA A 126 -11.58 -5.63 8.72
N VAL A 127 -12.20 -5.98 7.58
CA VAL A 127 -12.50 -7.38 7.23
C VAL A 127 -11.41 -8.03 6.36
N SER A 128 -10.36 -7.28 5.99
CA SER A 128 -9.25 -7.82 5.19
C SER A 128 -8.48 -8.87 5.99
N ALA A 129 -8.50 -10.10 5.51
CA ALA A 129 -7.72 -11.19 6.09
C ALA A 129 -6.23 -10.85 6.16
N LYS A 130 -5.71 -10.12 5.18
CA LYS A 130 -4.31 -9.70 5.10
C LYS A 130 -3.94 -8.68 6.17
N ILE A 131 -4.79 -7.67 6.38
CA ILE A 131 -4.60 -6.67 7.46
C ILE A 131 -4.73 -7.35 8.82
N ALA A 132 -5.73 -8.22 9.00
CA ALA A 132 -5.89 -9.00 10.23
C ALA A 132 -4.67 -9.89 10.49
N PHE A 133 -4.19 -10.63 9.48
CA PHE A 133 -3.00 -11.47 9.56
C PHE A 133 -1.76 -10.67 10.00
N LEU A 134 -1.45 -9.56 9.32
CA LEU A 134 -0.31 -8.71 9.68
C LEU A 134 -0.46 -8.06 11.06
N SER A 135 -1.69 -7.86 11.54
CA SER A 135 -1.96 -7.29 12.87
C SER A 135 -1.78 -8.30 14.00
N ILE A 136 -1.80 -9.61 13.68
CA ILE A 136 -1.60 -10.71 14.62
C ILE A 136 -0.13 -11.14 14.64
N MET A 137 0.53 -11.11 13.48
CA MET A 137 1.89 -11.63 13.31
C MET A 137 2.94 -10.70 13.91
N VAL A 138 3.98 -11.31 14.49
CA VAL A 138 5.16 -10.58 14.98
C VAL A 138 6.09 -10.29 13.81
N LEU A 139 5.70 -9.32 12.97
CA LEU A 139 6.41 -8.93 11.76
C LEU A 139 6.70 -7.43 11.76
N ASN A 140 7.82 -7.04 11.14
CA ASN A 140 8.17 -5.62 11.01
C ASN A 140 7.56 -4.94 9.77
N GLU A 141 6.51 -5.51 9.19
CA GLU A 141 5.88 -5.00 7.96
C GLU A 141 4.79 -3.97 8.25
N ILE A 142 4.01 -4.18 9.30
CA ILE A 142 2.82 -3.37 9.55
C ILE A 142 3.15 -2.05 10.26
N ALA A 143 4.20 -2.01 11.10
CA ALA A 143 4.60 -0.80 11.80
C ALA A 143 5.06 0.33 10.85
N PRO A 144 5.96 0.09 9.87
CA PRO A 144 6.31 1.14 8.90
C PRO A 144 5.10 1.56 8.05
N LEU A 145 4.19 0.63 7.71
CA LEU A 145 2.96 0.94 6.99
C LEU A 145 2.06 1.89 7.80
N PHE A 146 1.93 1.70 9.11
CA PHE A 146 1.18 2.61 9.97
C PHE A 146 1.70 4.06 9.85
N PHE A 147 3.00 4.27 9.93
CA PHE A 147 3.58 5.61 9.78
C PHE A 147 3.42 6.17 8.35
N ILE A 148 3.45 5.31 7.33
CA ILE A 148 3.07 5.71 5.96
C ILE A 148 1.62 6.20 5.92
N PHE A 149 0.68 5.50 6.56
CA PHE A 149 -0.72 5.92 6.60
C PHE A 149 -0.91 7.24 7.36
N VAL A 150 -0.14 7.48 8.43
CA VAL A 150 -0.12 8.80 9.09
C VAL A 150 0.35 9.87 8.12
N ALA A 151 1.44 9.64 7.39
CA ALA A 151 1.91 10.60 6.37
C ALA A 151 0.87 10.80 5.25
N LEU A 152 0.24 9.73 4.73
CA LEU A 152 -0.81 9.80 3.73
C LEU A 152 -2.03 10.60 4.20
N TYR A 153 -2.39 10.51 5.49
CA TYR A 153 -3.44 11.36 6.04
C TYR A 153 -3.14 12.85 5.86
N PHE A 154 -1.91 13.30 6.16
CA PHE A 154 -1.51 14.68 5.96
C PHE A 154 -1.38 15.03 4.47
N ILE A 155 -0.85 14.13 3.64
CA ILE A 155 -0.74 14.33 2.19
C ILE A 155 -2.11 14.48 1.53
N THR A 156 -3.12 13.76 1.98
CA THR A 156 -4.46 13.79 1.38
C THR A 156 -5.34 14.92 1.86
N LYS A 157 -4.95 15.69 2.88
CA LYS A 157 -5.69 16.90 3.29
C LYS A 157 -5.90 17.85 2.11
N LYS A 158 -7.11 18.39 1.97
CA LYS A 158 -7.44 19.36 0.91
C LYS A 158 -6.67 20.67 1.08
N GLN A 159 -6.55 21.15 2.31
CA GLN A 159 -5.75 22.31 2.66
C GLN A 159 -4.64 21.88 3.61
N LYS A 160 -3.41 22.14 3.22
CA LYS A 160 -2.22 21.79 3.98
C LYS A 160 -1.59 23.04 4.60
N THR A 161 -1.26 22.94 5.88
CA THR A 161 -0.54 23.95 6.63
C THR A 161 0.96 23.63 6.69
N ILE A 162 1.79 24.56 7.16
CA ILE A 162 3.24 24.33 7.35
C ILE A 162 3.50 23.09 8.23
N PRO A 163 2.85 22.92 9.40
CA PRO A 163 3.00 21.72 10.21
C PRO A 163 2.69 20.43 9.45
N ASP A 164 1.71 20.43 8.53
CA ASP A 164 1.38 19.22 7.76
C ASP A 164 2.58 18.76 6.91
N PHE A 165 3.30 19.67 6.24
CA PHE A 165 4.49 19.33 5.46
C PHE A 165 5.64 18.81 6.33
N LEU A 166 5.85 19.42 7.50
CA LEU A 166 6.85 18.95 8.46
C LEU A 166 6.51 17.53 8.96
N LEU A 167 5.24 17.28 9.30
CA LEU A 167 4.77 15.99 9.78
C LEU A 167 4.84 14.91 8.68
N ILE A 168 4.58 15.25 7.42
CA ILE A 168 4.75 14.30 6.29
C ILE A 168 6.21 13.81 6.26
N GLY A 169 7.17 14.72 6.25
CA GLY A 169 8.59 14.36 6.23
C GLY A 169 9.00 13.53 7.44
N PHE A 170 8.57 13.95 8.63
CA PHE A 170 8.87 13.27 9.89
C PHE A 170 8.33 11.85 9.94
N PHE A 171 7.05 11.62 9.62
CA PHE A 171 6.47 10.27 9.68
C PHE A 171 7.00 9.34 8.58
N LEU A 172 7.30 9.87 7.40
CA LEU A 172 7.99 9.09 6.37
C LEU A 172 9.41 8.71 6.81
N ALA A 173 10.10 9.56 7.56
CA ALA A 173 11.41 9.25 8.12
C ALA A 173 11.34 8.19 9.23
N ILE A 174 10.34 8.24 10.13
CA ILE A 174 10.11 7.17 11.11
C ILE A 174 9.83 5.84 10.40
N SER A 175 9.01 5.86 9.36
CA SER A 175 8.78 4.68 8.54
C SER A 175 10.07 4.17 7.89
N PHE A 176 10.96 5.06 7.43
CA PHE A 176 12.26 4.72 6.86
C PHE A 176 13.18 4.03 7.88
N TRP A 177 13.15 4.42 9.15
CA TRP A 177 13.88 3.75 10.22
C TRP A 177 13.48 2.27 10.35
N LEU A 178 12.21 1.97 10.07
CA LEU A 178 11.67 0.62 10.14
C LEU A 178 11.82 -0.12 8.81
N ARG A 179 11.63 0.58 7.68
CA ARG A 179 11.77 0.05 6.31
C ARG A 179 12.06 1.15 5.30
N TYR A 180 12.98 0.89 4.38
CA TYR A 180 13.43 1.86 3.37
C TYR A 180 12.34 2.29 2.35
N GLN A 181 11.24 1.56 2.24
CA GLN A 181 10.20 1.81 1.21
C GLN A 181 9.55 3.19 1.26
N SER A 182 9.53 3.84 2.41
CA SER A 182 8.94 5.18 2.57
C SER A 182 9.63 6.26 1.75
N VAL A 183 10.90 6.05 1.36
CA VAL A 183 11.60 6.97 0.46
C VAL A 183 10.91 7.08 -0.90
N ILE A 184 10.30 5.99 -1.39
CA ILE A 184 9.56 5.99 -2.66
C ILE A 184 8.36 6.94 -2.54
N ILE A 185 7.69 6.93 -1.39
CA ILE A 185 6.53 7.80 -1.14
C ILE A 185 6.95 9.26 -1.03
N LEU A 186 8.09 9.53 -0.38
CA LEU A 186 8.66 10.87 -0.34
C LEU A 186 8.96 11.38 -1.76
N ILE A 187 9.66 10.58 -2.57
CA ILE A 187 9.97 10.94 -3.95
C ILE A 187 8.70 11.19 -4.76
N ALA A 188 7.71 10.31 -4.64
CA ALA A 188 6.42 10.48 -5.31
C ALA A 188 5.71 11.78 -4.89
N PHE A 189 5.77 12.14 -3.60
CA PHE A 189 5.17 13.37 -3.10
C PHE A 189 5.91 14.62 -3.59
N LEU A 190 7.24 14.58 -3.60
CA LEU A 190 8.04 15.70 -4.14
C LEU A 190 7.79 15.90 -5.64
N ILE A 191 7.74 14.81 -6.42
CA ILE A 191 7.38 14.86 -7.84
C ILE A 191 5.96 15.42 -8.02
N PHE A 192 5.01 14.99 -7.19
CA PHE A 192 3.65 15.51 -7.22
C PHE A 192 3.60 17.02 -6.98
N LEU A 193 4.32 17.55 -5.99
CA LEU A 193 4.43 18.98 -5.74
C LEU A 193 5.03 19.72 -6.94
N LEU A 194 6.08 19.16 -7.55
CA LEU A 194 6.73 19.77 -8.72
C LEU A 194 5.81 19.84 -9.94
N ILE A 195 4.94 18.86 -10.14
CA ILE A 195 4.06 18.78 -11.32
C ILE A 195 2.77 19.59 -11.11
N PHE A 196 2.11 19.45 -9.93
CA PHE A 196 0.74 19.93 -9.73
C PHE A 196 0.66 21.26 -8.99
N GLU A 197 1.67 21.67 -8.22
CA GLU A 197 1.67 23.00 -7.61
C GLU A 197 2.02 24.06 -8.68
N ARG A 198 1.19 25.08 -8.79
CA ARG A 198 1.33 26.10 -9.86
C ARG A 198 2.39 27.16 -9.57
N LYS A 199 2.57 27.53 -8.30
CA LYS A 199 3.48 28.60 -7.91
C LYS A 199 4.88 28.08 -7.62
N THR A 200 5.88 28.46 -8.42
CA THR A 200 7.26 27.96 -8.32
C THR A 200 7.87 28.13 -6.92
N ILE A 201 7.71 29.30 -6.29
CA ILE A 201 8.21 29.55 -4.93
C ILE A 201 7.54 28.62 -3.92
N LEU A 202 6.23 28.35 -4.08
CA LEU A 202 5.48 27.51 -3.18
C LEU A 202 5.90 26.04 -3.33
N LYS A 203 6.14 25.56 -4.55
CA LYS A 203 6.71 24.21 -4.82
C LYS A 203 7.98 23.99 -4.02
N PHE A 204 8.94 24.92 -4.17
CA PHE A 204 10.23 24.80 -3.51
C PHE A 204 10.10 24.84 -1.99
N LYS A 205 9.32 25.79 -1.47
CA LYS A 205 9.08 25.91 -0.02
C LYS A 205 8.44 24.64 0.56
N GLN A 206 7.39 24.10 -0.06
CA GLN A 206 6.69 22.91 0.40
C GLN A 206 7.59 21.66 0.31
N SER A 207 8.36 21.54 -0.77
CA SER A 207 9.34 20.45 -0.93
C SER A 207 10.41 20.50 0.16
N LEU A 208 10.95 21.69 0.44
CA LEU A 208 11.96 21.88 1.48
C LEU A 208 11.40 21.58 2.88
N LEU A 209 10.18 22.06 3.18
CA LEU A 209 9.49 21.80 4.45
C LEU A 209 9.21 20.31 4.69
N THR A 210 9.07 19.52 3.63
CA THR A 210 8.90 18.06 3.73
C THR A 210 10.25 17.35 3.78
N PHE A 211 11.20 17.75 2.92
CA PHE A 211 12.48 17.08 2.79
C PHE A 211 13.39 17.29 4.01
N PHE A 212 13.41 18.50 4.57
CA PHE A 212 14.29 18.83 5.70
C PHE A 212 14.01 17.98 6.95
N PRO A 213 12.77 17.87 7.47
CA PRO A 213 12.49 16.99 8.61
C PRO A 213 12.79 15.52 8.30
N PHE A 214 12.55 15.07 7.06
CA PHE A 214 12.91 13.72 6.65
C PHE A 214 14.41 13.48 6.80
N VAL A 215 15.24 14.31 6.19
CA VAL A 215 16.71 14.18 6.25
C VAL A 215 17.22 14.29 7.68
N LEU A 216 16.73 15.27 8.43
CA LEU A 216 17.13 15.46 9.83
C LEU A 216 16.79 14.21 10.68
N THR A 217 15.63 13.64 10.50
CA THR A 217 15.20 12.47 11.27
C THR A 217 15.94 11.18 10.85
N ILE A 218 16.29 11.02 9.56
CA ILE A 218 17.06 9.83 9.13
C ILE A 218 18.55 9.96 9.34
N SER A 219 19.09 11.15 9.58
CA SER A 219 20.54 11.38 9.70
C SER A 219 21.24 10.48 10.75
N PRO A 220 20.64 10.18 11.93
CA PRO A 220 21.28 9.29 12.89
C PRO A 220 21.45 7.86 12.36
N ILE A 221 20.47 7.33 11.60
CA ILE A 221 20.59 5.98 11.03
C ILE A 221 21.63 5.95 9.89
N LEU A 222 21.69 7.01 9.07
CA LEU A 222 22.70 7.09 8.03
C LEU A 222 24.10 7.17 8.63
N LEU A 223 24.27 7.95 9.68
CA LEU A 223 25.54 8.05 10.41
C LEU A 223 25.91 6.70 11.06
N PHE A 224 24.98 6.05 11.74
CA PHE A 224 25.20 4.73 12.30
C PHE A 224 25.62 3.71 11.23
N ASN A 225 24.91 3.64 10.11
CA ASN A 225 25.25 2.74 9.01
C ASN A 225 26.64 3.04 8.44
N PHE A 226 27.00 4.33 8.30
CA PHE A 226 28.31 4.74 7.79
C PHE A 226 29.43 4.33 8.74
N ILE A 227 29.27 4.55 10.05
CA ILE A 227 30.27 4.17 11.06
C ILE A 227 30.41 2.66 11.15
N THR A 228 29.29 1.91 11.14
CA THR A 228 29.28 0.45 11.37
C THR A 228 29.64 -0.34 10.10
N PHE A 229 29.12 0.07 8.95
CA PHE A 229 29.24 -0.71 7.70
C PHE A 229 30.07 -0.03 6.61
N GLY A 230 30.55 1.20 6.83
CA GLY A 230 31.24 2.00 5.81
C GLY A 230 30.33 2.48 4.66
N LYS A 231 29.03 2.30 4.77
CA LYS A 231 28.01 2.62 3.73
C LYS A 231 26.81 3.32 4.36
N LEU A 232 26.13 4.18 3.60
CA LEU A 232 24.93 4.88 4.10
C LEU A 232 23.68 3.98 4.21
N SER A 233 23.68 2.83 3.54
CA SER A 233 22.61 1.83 3.63
C SER A 233 23.17 0.47 4.04
N THR A 234 22.34 -0.38 4.61
CA THR A 234 22.65 -1.79 4.80
C THR A 234 22.62 -2.52 3.44
N ASN A 235 23.14 -3.75 3.37
CA ASN A 235 23.08 -4.56 2.15
C ASN A 235 21.68 -5.12 1.82
N ALA A 236 20.64 -4.75 2.59
CA ALA A 236 19.28 -5.22 2.41
C ALA A 236 18.71 -5.07 1.01
N PRO A 237 18.74 -3.86 0.41
CA PRO A 237 18.21 -3.68 -0.94
C PRO A 237 18.92 -4.59 -1.94
N ASN A 238 20.22 -4.75 -1.79
CA ASN A 238 21.06 -5.58 -2.68
C ASN A 238 20.70 -7.07 -2.55
N LEU A 239 20.45 -7.55 -1.33
CA LEU A 239 19.99 -8.93 -1.09
C LEU A 239 18.65 -9.23 -1.76
N TYR A 240 17.72 -8.28 -1.72
CA TYR A 240 16.44 -8.43 -2.42
C TYR A 240 16.60 -8.46 -3.95
N ILE A 241 17.51 -7.63 -4.50
CA ILE A 241 17.82 -7.65 -5.92
C ILE A 241 18.49 -8.99 -6.28
N ALA A 242 19.46 -9.44 -5.48
CA ALA A 242 20.14 -10.72 -5.66
C ALA A 242 19.17 -11.91 -5.60
N ALA A 243 18.16 -11.86 -4.72
CA ALA A 243 17.14 -12.89 -4.64
C ALA A 243 16.36 -13.06 -5.95
N GLY A 244 16.18 -11.99 -6.73
CA GLY A 244 15.55 -12.05 -8.06
C GLY A 244 16.34 -12.87 -9.08
N PHE A 245 17.65 -12.94 -8.92
CA PHE A 245 18.53 -13.75 -9.78
C PHE A 245 18.65 -15.18 -9.31
N LYS A 246 18.47 -15.44 -8.01
CA LYS A 246 18.68 -16.74 -7.36
C LYS A 246 17.91 -17.89 -8.02
N PHE A 247 16.68 -17.65 -8.40
CA PHE A 247 15.78 -18.70 -8.88
C PHE A 247 15.85 -18.93 -10.40
N GLN A 248 16.71 -18.20 -11.11
CA GLN A 248 16.74 -18.21 -12.57
C GLN A 248 18.09 -18.62 -13.18
N THR A 249 19.12 -18.88 -12.34
CA THR A 249 20.45 -19.27 -12.84
C THR A 249 21.06 -20.38 -11.98
N GLU A 250 21.65 -21.42 -12.63
CA GLU A 250 22.36 -22.49 -11.94
C GLU A 250 23.66 -22.01 -11.26
N GLN A 251 24.28 -20.94 -11.77
CA GLN A 251 25.52 -20.35 -11.24
C GLN A 251 25.27 -19.17 -10.29
N TRP A 252 24.25 -19.23 -9.49
CA TRP A 252 23.80 -18.09 -8.71
C TRP A 252 24.73 -17.65 -7.57
N HIS A 253 25.54 -18.55 -7.00
CA HIS A 253 26.40 -18.22 -5.86
C HIS A 253 27.44 -17.15 -6.20
N GLU A 254 28.20 -17.32 -7.29
CA GLU A 254 29.22 -16.36 -7.71
C GLU A 254 28.63 -15.01 -8.15
N LYS A 255 27.51 -15.06 -8.86
CA LYS A 255 26.82 -13.83 -9.33
C LYS A 255 26.18 -13.05 -8.20
N ILE A 256 25.66 -13.73 -7.17
CA ILE A 256 25.00 -13.08 -6.02
C ILE A 256 25.99 -12.30 -5.17
N GLU A 257 27.19 -12.82 -4.93
CA GLU A 257 28.18 -12.12 -4.11
C GLU A 257 28.52 -10.74 -4.68
N GLY A 258 28.71 -10.65 -5.99
CA GLY A 258 28.87 -9.38 -6.69
C GLY A 258 27.68 -8.44 -6.53
N ILE A 259 26.45 -8.95 -6.68
CA ILE A 259 25.23 -8.14 -6.53
C ILE A 259 25.04 -7.65 -5.08
N VAL A 260 25.30 -8.50 -4.09
CA VAL A 260 25.20 -8.14 -2.68
C VAL A 260 26.18 -7.03 -2.32
N ASN A 261 27.40 -7.08 -2.88
CA ASN A 261 28.43 -6.09 -2.58
C ASN A 261 28.27 -4.78 -3.34
N GLU A 262 27.92 -4.83 -4.63
CA GLU A 262 27.91 -3.69 -5.55
C GLU A 262 26.49 -3.18 -5.90
N GLY A 263 25.47 -3.97 -5.59
CA GLY A 263 24.07 -3.56 -5.73
C GLY A 263 23.49 -3.59 -7.13
N LEU A 264 22.55 -2.67 -7.39
CA LEU A 264 21.76 -2.60 -8.60
C LEU A 264 22.60 -2.48 -9.88
N ILE A 265 23.68 -1.73 -9.82
CA ILE A 265 24.57 -1.49 -10.96
C ILE A 265 25.23 -2.80 -11.39
N SER A 266 25.76 -3.55 -10.42
CA SER A 266 26.36 -4.86 -10.69
C SER A 266 25.32 -5.85 -11.24
N ALA A 267 24.12 -5.89 -10.65
CA ALA A 267 23.04 -6.74 -11.14
C ALA A 267 22.72 -6.50 -12.62
N PHE A 268 22.68 -5.22 -13.04
CA PHE A 268 22.45 -4.86 -14.44
C PHE A 268 23.62 -5.31 -15.33
N PHE A 269 24.88 -5.09 -14.95
CA PHE A 269 26.03 -5.43 -15.77
C PHE A 269 26.36 -6.92 -15.83
N ILE A 270 26.00 -7.70 -14.80
CA ILE A 270 26.22 -9.16 -14.79
C ILE A 270 25.39 -9.84 -15.90
N ASP A 271 24.11 -9.49 -16.01
CA ASP A 271 23.24 -10.02 -17.06
C ASP A 271 22.12 -9.01 -17.38
N PRO A 272 22.37 -8.05 -18.30
CA PRO A 272 21.38 -7.03 -18.66
C PRO A 272 20.07 -7.59 -19.20
N ASN A 273 20.13 -8.69 -19.97
CA ASN A 273 18.95 -9.29 -20.58
C ASN A 273 18.05 -9.93 -19.51
N LEU A 274 18.64 -10.71 -18.59
CA LEU A 274 17.92 -11.32 -17.49
C LEU A 274 17.35 -10.24 -16.56
N PHE A 275 18.13 -9.20 -16.26
CA PHE A 275 17.70 -8.08 -15.44
C PHE A 275 16.49 -7.38 -16.04
N LEU A 276 16.56 -7.00 -17.32
CA LEU A 276 15.45 -6.33 -18.02
C LEU A 276 14.22 -7.24 -18.15
N LYS A 277 14.42 -8.52 -18.49
CA LYS A 277 13.32 -9.50 -18.54
C LYS A 277 12.60 -9.58 -17.18
N ASN A 278 13.33 -9.71 -16.08
CA ASN A 278 12.76 -9.78 -14.74
C ASN A 278 12.07 -8.48 -14.36
N TYR A 279 12.70 -7.34 -14.64
CA TYR A 279 12.12 -6.03 -14.37
C TYR A 279 10.77 -5.85 -15.08
N PHE A 280 10.70 -6.12 -16.37
CA PHE A 280 9.46 -5.99 -17.14
C PHE A 280 8.42 -7.04 -16.75
N TYR A 281 8.85 -8.27 -16.46
CA TYR A 281 7.95 -9.29 -15.93
C TYR A 281 7.34 -8.85 -14.58
N ASN A 282 8.16 -8.34 -13.66
CA ASN A 282 7.69 -7.84 -12.38
C ASN A 282 6.74 -6.65 -12.55
N LEU A 283 7.07 -5.71 -13.43
CA LEU A 283 6.30 -4.48 -13.63
C LEU A 283 4.91 -4.75 -14.24
N PHE A 284 4.84 -5.62 -15.24
CA PHE A 284 3.61 -5.80 -16.02
C PHE A 284 2.79 -7.02 -15.63
N PHE A 285 3.40 -8.02 -14.98
CA PHE A 285 2.72 -9.26 -14.65
C PHE A 285 2.74 -9.58 -13.16
N HIS A 286 3.90 -9.77 -12.56
CA HIS A 286 4.03 -10.29 -11.21
C HIS A 286 3.49 -9.34 -10.12
N ASN A 287 3.93 -8.08 -10.11
CA ASN A 287 3.49 -7.13 -9.09
C ASN A 287 2.02 -6.72 -9.25
N PRO A 288 1.50 -6.46 -10.47
CA PRO A 288 0.06 -6.29 -10.67
C PRO A 288 -0.75 -7.49 -10.20
N ASP A 289 -0.33 -8.74 -10.51
CA ASP A 289 -1.01 -9.95 -10.06
C ASP A 289 -1.08 -10.01 -8.52
N HIS A 290 0.02 -9.77 -7.84
CA HIS A 290 0.04 -9.71 -6.37
C HIS A 290 -0.84 -8.59 -5.80
N LEU A 291 -0.83 -7.41 -6.42
CA LEU A 291 -1.66 -6.30 -5.99
C LEU A 291 -3.15 -6.63 -6.15
N PHE A 292 -3.50 -7.31 -7.22
CA PHE A 292 -4.87 -7.75 -7.47
C PHE A 292 -5.29 -8.89 -6.56
N LYS A 293 -4.46 -9.89 -6.35
CA LYS A 293 -4.70 -10.95 -5.37
C LYS A 293 -4.89 -10.38 -3.98
N PHE A 294 -4.12 -9.34 -3.62
CA PHE A 294 -4.28 -8.66 -2.34
C PHE A 294 -5.64 -7.98 -2.19
N THR A 295 -6.15 -7.37 -3.26
CA THR A 295 -7.47 -6.73 -3.27
C THR A 295 -8.60 -7.78 -3.16
N VAL A 296 -8.37 -8.94 -3.72
CA VAL A 296 -9.28 -10.07 -3.72
C VAL A 296 -9.28 -10.82 -2.39
N ASP A 297 -8.15 -10.90 -1.71
CA ASP A 297 -8.03 -11.55 -0.40
C ASP A 297 -9.01 -10.96 0.65
N VAL A 298 -9.54 -9.77 0.44
CA VAL A 298 -10.67 -9.24 1.24
C VAL A 298 -11.90 -10.12 1.09
N PHE A 299 -12.08 -10.74 -0.08
CA PHE A 299 -13.21 -11.60 -0.41
C PHE A 299 -12.85 -13.09 -0.36
N ASP A 300 -11.55 -13.42 -0.29
CA ASP A 300 -11.03 -14.79 -0.35
C ASP A 300 -11.33 -15.59 0.94
N THR A 301 -11.63 -14.92 2.03
CA THR A 301 -12.22 -15.57 3.22
C THR A 301 -13.61 -16.18 2.94
N LEU A 302 -14.23 -15.82 1.84
CA LEU A 302 -15.46 -16.39 1.30
C LEU A 302 -15.18 -17.34 0.13
N SER A 303 -13.97 -17.83 -0.04
CA SER A 303 -13.38 -18.54 -1.18
C SER A 303 -14.01 -19.90 -1.55
N ILE A 304 -15.26 -20.11 -1.19
CA ILE A 304 -16.04 -21.25 -1.70
C ILE A 304 -16.35 -21.11 -3.20
N ILE A 305 -16.17 -19.90 -3.78
CA ILE A 305 -16.49 -19.65 -5.18
C ILE A 305 -15.35 -18.84 -5.85
N PRO A 306 -14.64 -19.40 -6.87
CA PRO A 306 -13.54 -18.72 -7.57
C PRO A 306 -13.95 -17.49 -8.40
N VAL A 307 -15.20 -17.04 -8.26
CA VAL A 307 -15.78 -15.88 -8.94
C VAL A 307 -15.38 -14.55 -8.28
N PHE A 308 -15.03 -14.56 -7.00
CA PHE A 308 -14.75 -13.35 -6.23
C PHE A 308 -13.50 -12.55 -6.66
N PRO A 309 -12.41 -13.17 -7.17
CA PRO A 309 -11.29 -12.40 -7.72
C PRO A 309 -11.71 -11.41 -8.80
N ILE A 310 -12.63 -11.80 -9.66
CA ILE A 310 -13.11 -10.95 -10.76
C ILE A 310 -13.98 -9.82 -10.22
N LEU A 311 -14.82 -10.10 -9.23
CA LEU A 311 -15.69 -9.08 -8.63
C LEU A 311 -14.87 -7.98 -7.94
N GLY A 312 -13.74 -8.32 -7.30
CA GLY A 312 -12.85 -7.34 -6.68
C GLY A 312 -12.25 -6.34 -7.68
N MET A 313 -11.97 -6.78 -8.89
CA MET A 313 -11.42 -5.93 -9.96
C MET A 313 -12.48 -5.03 -10.62
N ILE A 314 -13.67 -5.55 -10.87
CA ILE A 314 -14.77 -4.80 -11.49
C ILE A 314 -15.11 -3.54 -10.69
N PRO A 315 -15.33 -3.59 -9.36
CA PRO A 315 -15.55 -2.39 -8.57
C PRO A 315 -14.41 -1.38 -8.62
N VAL A 316 -13.14 -1.81 -8.61
CA VAL A 316 -11.98 -0.91 -8.71
C VAL A 316 -12.01 -0.14 -10.03
N PHE A 317 -12.17 -0.84 -11.15
CA PHE A 317 -12.25 -0.20 -12.47
C PHE A 317 -13.52 0.64 -12.62
N GLY A 318 -14.65 0.18 -12.10
CA GLY A 318 -15.88 0.95 -12.08
C GLY A 318 -15.71 2.29 -11.35
N GLY A 319 -15.06 2.28 -10.18
CA GLY A 319 -14.73 3.48 -9.43
C GLY A 319 -13.74 4.39 -10.18
N PHE A 320 -12.72 3.81 -10.82
CA PHE A 320 -11.79 4.56 -11.66
C PHE A 320 -12.50 5.25 -12.84
N LEU A 321 -13.34 4.54 -13.58
CA LEU A 321 -14.11 5.12 -14.67
C LEU A 321 -15.09 6.18 -14.17
N TYR A 322 -15.71 5.97 -13.01
CA TYR A 322 -16.60 6.95 -12.40
C TYR A 322 -15.86 8.26 -12.08
N ILE A 323 -14.70 8.19 -11.42
CA ILE A 323 -13.95 9.39 -11.02
C ILE A 323 -13.37 10.15 -12.21
N THR A 324 -13.02 9.46 -13.29
CA THR A 324 -12.51 10.07 -14.52
C THR A 324 -13.64 10.71 -15.36
N LYS A 325 -14.90 10.42 -15.00
CA LYS A 325 -16.08 10.89 -15.74
C LYS A 325 -16.01 10.55 -17.24
N VAL A 326 -15.41 9.42 -17.58
CA VAL A 326 -15.36 8.93 -18.94
C VAL A 326 -16.77 8.53 -19.38
N ARG A 327 -17.22 9.06 -20.50
CA ARG A 327 -18.46 8.62 -21.17
C ARG A 327 -18.09 7.54 -22.17
N LEU A 328 -18.31 6.29 -21.81
CA LEU A 328 -18.19 5.18 -22.75
C LEU A 328 -19.30 5.29 -23.80
N THR A 329 -18.95 5.13 -25.08
CA THR A 329 -19.94 4.91 -26.14
C THR A 329 -20.62 3.56 -25.92
N LYS A 330 -21.79 3.34 -26.53
CA LYS A 330 -22.50 2.06 -26.46
C LYS A 330 -21.60 0.88 -26.90
N LEU A 331 -20.83 1.10 -27.96
CA LEU A 331 -19.90 0.09 -28.48
C LEU A 331 -18.76 -0.22 -27.48
N GLN A 332 -18.12 0.81 -26.90
CA GLN A 332 -17.07 0.62 -25.90
C GLN A 332 -17.59 -0.11 -24.65
N PHE A 333 -18.80 0.25 -24.19
CA PHE A 333 -19.44 -0.43 -23.08
C PHE A 333 -19.74 -1.89 -23.41
N PHE A 334 -20.27 -2.17 -24.61
CA PHE A 334 -20.53 -3.54 -25.06
C PHE A 334 -19.24 -4.35 -25.16
N ILE A 335 -18.17 -3.81 -25.75
CA ILE A 335 -16.85 -4.47 -25.82
C ILE A 335 -16.32 -4.78 -24.43
N MET A 336 -16.43 -3.84 -23.49
CA MET A 336 -15.99 -4.04 -22.11
C MET A 336 -16.74 -5.18 -21.43
N ILE A 337 -18.07 -5.18 -21.51
CA ILE A 337 -18.91 -6.22 -20.89
C ILE A 337 -18.66 -7.56 -21.56
N SER A 338 -18.54 -7.62 -22.88
CA SER A 338 -18.25 -8.87 -23.62
C SER A 338 -16.88 -9.43 -23.23
N ALA A 339 -15.85 -8.58 -23.12
CA ALA A 339 -14.52 -8.99 -22.70
C ALA A 339 -14.53 -9.55 -21.25
N LEU A 340 -15.23 -8.88 -20.32
CA LEU A 340 -15.39 -9.36 -18.95
C LEU A 340 -16.17 -10.68 -18.89
N LEU A 341 -17.20 -10.83 -19.72
CA LEU A 341 -18.00 -12.07 -19.78
C LEU A 341 -17.18 -13.23 -20.34
N ILE A 342 -16.43 -13.00 -21.44
CA ILE A 342 -15.53 -14.00 -22.02
C ILE A 342 -14.49 -14.43 -20.99
N PHE A 343 -13.90 -13.46 -20.30
CA PHE A 343 -12.92 -13.74 -19.26
C PHE A 343 -13.50 -14.57 -18.11
N PHE A 344 -14.73 -14.23 -17.68
CA PHE A 344 -15.48 -15.01 -16.68
C PHE A 344 -15.74 -16.46 -17.13
N LEU A 345 -16.16 -16.63 -18.39
CA LEU A 345 -16.40 -17.96 -18.96
C LEU A 345 -15.09 -18.77 -19.05
N LEU A 346 -13.98 -18.13 -19.42
CA LEU A 346 -12.67 -18.79 -19.47
C LEU A 346 -12.24 -19.29 -18.09
N ILE A 347 -12.44 -18.51 -17.03
CA ILE A 347 -12.16 -18.95 -15.64
C ILE A 347 -13.02 -20.15 -15.26
N LEU A 348 -14.31 -20.14 -15.58
CA LEU A 348 -15.20 -21.27 -15.30
C LEU A 348 -14.78 -22.56 -16.00
N VAL A 349 -14.19 -22.44 -17.20
CA VAL A 349 -13.80 -23.61 -18.01
C VAL A 349 -12.41 -24.12 -17.62
N PHE A 350 -11.45 -23.24 -17.39
CA PHE A 350 -10.04 -23.61 -17.22
C PHE A 350 -9.54 -23.58 -15.77
N GLY A 351 -10.35 -23.12 -14.81
CA GLY A 351 -10.07 -23.15 -13.37
C GLY A 351 -8.99 -22.20 -12.87
N GLU A 352 -7.94 -21.98 -13.64
CA GLU A 352 -6.84 -21.06 -13.32
C GLU A 352 -6.52 -20.18 -14.53
N ILE A 353 -6.93 -18.93 -14.49
CA ILE A 353 -6.47 -17.94 -15.45
C ILE A 353 -5.63 -16.92 -14.67
N GLU A 354 -4.41 -16.70 -15.15
CA GLU A 354 -3.54 -15.70 -14.59
C GLU A 354 -4.15 -14.30 -14.75
N TYR A 355 -4.24 -13.55 -13.68
CA TYR A 355 -4.90 -12.23 -13.61
C TYR A 355 -4.33 -11.19 -14.59
N HIS A 356 -3.12 -11.41 -15.12
CA HIS A 356 -2.51 -10.52 -16.10
C HIS A 356 -3.30 -10.39 -17.42
N PHE A 357 -4.05 -11.42 -17.83
CA PHE A 357 -4.94 -11.30 -18.99
C PHE A 357 -6.04 -10.27 -18.77
N MET A 358 -6.55 -10.19 -17.53
CA MET A 358 -7.55 -9.19 -17.18
C MET A 358 -6.98 -7.76 -17.27
N ILE A 359 -5.71 -7.57 -16.91
CA ILE A 359 -5.02 -6.27 -17.05
C ILE A 359 -4.98 -5.84 -18.51
N LEU A 360 -4.62 -6.75 -19.40
CA LEU A 360 -4.58 -6.45 -20.86
C LEU A 360 -5.96 -6.02 -21.38
N VAL A 361 -7.02 -6.72 -20.98
CA VAL A 361 -8.39 -6.37 -21.37
C VAL A 361 -8.81 -5.00 -20.83
N LEU A 362 -8.38 -4.62 -19.63
CA LEU A 362 -8.78 -3.39 -18.97
C LEU A 362 -7.87 -2.20 -19.31
N THR A 363 -6.68 -2.45 -19.84
CA THR A 363 -5.71 -1.39 -20.23
C THR A 363 -6.29 -0.30 -21.13
N PRO A 364 -7.06 -0.60 -22.21
CA PRO A 364 -7.66 0.44 -23.04
C PRO A 364 -8.58 1.38 -22.25
N PHE A 365 -9.31 0.86 -21.26
CA PHE A 365 -10.21 1.66 -20.43
C PHE A 365 -9.45 2.49 -19.41
N VAL A 366 -8.32 1.99 -18.91
CA VAL A 366 -7.39 2.78 -18.08
C VAL A 366 -6.83 3.95 -18.88
N VAL A 367 -6.40 3.73 -20.11
CA VAL A 367 -5.91 4.79 -21.01
C VAL A 367 -6.99 5.83 -21.29
N LEU A 368 -8.23 5.40 -21.56
CA LEU A 368 -9.38 6.31 -21.70
C LEU A 368 -9.64 7.11 -20.41
N GLY A 369 -9.52 6.49 -19.26
CA GLY A 369 -9.63 7.16 -17.98
C GLY A 369 -8.53 8.21 -17.80
N LEU A 370 -7.29 7.86 -18.09
CA LEU A 370 -6.14 8.76 -17.98
C LEU A 370 -6.24 9.97 -18.92
N SER A 371 -6.89 9.83 -20.09
CA SER A 371 -7.14 10.97 -20.99
C SER A 371 -7.93 12.10 -20.32
N ASN A 372 -8.73 11.77 -19.30
CA ASN A 372 -9.53 12.70 -18.49
C ASN A 372 -8.88 13.06 -17.14
N ILE A 373 -7.58 12.83 -16.95
CA ILE A 373 -6.87 13.03 -15.67
C ILE A 373 -7.07 14.42 -15.07
N LYS A 374 -7.32 15.43 -15.90
CA LYS A 374 -7.60 16.81 -15.46
C LYS A 374 -8.87 16.92 -14.58
N LYS A 375 -9.82 15.99 -14.74
CA LYS A 375 -11.10 15.98 -13.98
C LYS A 375 -10.96 15.28 -12.63
N ILE A 376 -9.87 14.53 -12.42
CA ILE A 376 -9.62 13.82 -11.17
C ILE A 376 -9.19 14.84 -10.11
N PRO A 377 -9.68 14.75 -8.86
CA PRO A 377 -9.21 15.57 -7.75
C PRO A 377 -7.70 15.38 -7.49
N ASP A 378 -6.99 16.45 -7.15
CA ASP A 378 -5.53 16.42 -7.01
C ASP A 378 -5.04 15.40 -5.97
N ASN A 379 -5.76 15.25 -4.86
CA ASN A 379 -5.42 14.26 -3.83
C ASN A 379 -5.47 12.81 -4.38
N VAL A 380 -6.42 12.53 -5.27
CA VAL A 380 -6.54 11.21 -5.94
C VAL A 380 -5.46 11.05 -7.01
N LYS A 381 -5.12 12.12 -7.76
CA LYS A 381 -3.99 12.12 -8.70
C LYS A 381 -2.70 11.75 -7.99
N PHE A 382 -2.49 12.25 -6.75
CA PHE A 382 -1.32 11.86 -5.96
C PHE A 382 -1.27 10.34 -5.73
N LEU A 383 -2.37 9.71 -5.29
CA LEU A 383 -2.37 8.27 -5.04
C LEU A 383 -2.19 7.45 -6.33
N LEU A 384 -2.73 7.90 -7.45
CA LEU A 384 -2.50 7.26 -8.76
C LEU A 384 -1.03 7.39 -9.18
N LEU A 385 -0.43 8.58 -9.04
CA LEU A 385 0.98 8.83 -9.31
C LEU A 385 1.87 7.99 -8.38
N LEU A 386 1.53 7.95 -7.09
CA LEU A 386 2.22 7.11 -6.11
C LEU A 386 2.18 5.64 -6.53
N THR A 387 1.01 5.13 -6.97
CA THR A 387 0.88 3.75 -7.44
C THR A 387 1.81 3.48 -8.61
N VAL A 388 1.86 4.36 -9.61
CA VAL A 388 2.74 4.21 -10.78
C VAL A 388 4.22 4.25 -10.38
N ILE A 389 4.64 5.26 -9.62
CA ILE A 389 6.04 5.40 -9.20
C ILE A 389 6.45 4.20 -8.31
N PHE A 390 5.59 3.81 -7.38
CA PHE A 390 5.86 2.69 -6.51
C PHE A 390 6.02 1.38 -7.29
N MET A 391 5.13 1.10 -8.26
CA MET A 391 5.21 -0.07 -9.11
C MET A 391 6.48 -0.07 -9.96
N VAL A 392 6.85 1.05 -10.56
CA VAL A 392 8.08 1.20 -11.36
C VAL A 392 9.33 0.91 -10.51
N VAL A 393 9.41 1.50 -9.31
CA VAL A 393 10.58 1.34 -8.44
C VAL A 393 10.65 -0.05 -7.81
N ILE A 394 9.54 -0.58 -7.29
CA ILE A 394 9.52 -1.87 -6.62
C ILE A 394 9.74 -3.03 -7.59
N SER A 395 9.48 -2.85 -8.88
CA SER A 395 9.68 -3.88 -9.91
C SER A 395 11.14 -4.24 -10.17
N ILE A 396 12.08 -3.43 -9.68
CA ILE A 396 13.50 -3.78 -9.62
C ILE A 396 13.71 -5.01 -8.71
N ILE A 397 12.85 -5.18 -7.72
CA ILE A 397 12.92 -6.25 -6.74
C ILE A 397 11.78 -7.22 -7.02
N PRO A 398 12.03 -8.53 -7.16
CA PRO A 398 10.94 -9.49 -7.22
C PRO A 398 10.16 -9.46 -5.90
N VAL A 399 8.88 -9.14 -5.98
CA VAL A 399 8.01 -9.04 -4.80
C VAL A 399 7.53 -10.44 -4.43
N TYR A 400 8.31 -11.15 -3.62
CA TYR A 400 7.89 -12.47 -3.09
C TYR A 400 6.75 -12.37 -2.07
N ARG A 401 6.50 -11.17 -1.55
CA ARG A 401 5.55 -10.97 -0.47
C ARG A 401 4.63 -9.81 -0.81
N ALA A 402 3.37 -10.11 -1.09
CA ALA A 402 2.35 -9.13 -1.51
C ALA A 402 2.21 -7.93 -0.56
N TYR A 403 2.53 -8.07 0.73
CA TYR A 403 2.46 -6.97 1.69
C TYR A 403 3.45 -5.82 1.42
N LEU A 404 4.47 -6.04 0.58
CA LEU A 404 5.34 -4.95 0.12
C LEU A 404 4.58 -3.90 -0.70
N LEU A 405 3.44 -4.27 -1.30
CA LEU A 405 2.57 -3.39 -2.08
C LEU A 405 1.51 -2.64 -1.24
N LEU A 406 1.43 -2.94 0.07
CA LEU A 406 0.46 -2.29 0.97
C LEU A 406 0.46 -0.76 0.95
N PRO A 407 1.60 -0.05 0.79
CA PRO A 407 1.59 1.40 0.74
C PRO A 407 0.69 1.99 -0.36
N ILE A 408 0.50 1.26 -1.46
CA ILE A 408 -0.34 1.68 -2.59
C ILE A 408 -1.71 1.01 -2.59
N TRP A 409 -1.93 0.01 -1.76
CA TRP A 409 -3.18 -0.77 -1.76
C TRP A 409 -4.42 0.06 -1.41
N LEU A 410 -4.27 1.12 -0.59
CA LEU A 410 -5.39 1.95 -0.14
C LEU A 410 -6.31 2.43 -1.28
N ILE A 411 -5.73 2.76 -2.46
CA ILE A 411 -6.52 3.30 -3.57
C ILE A 411 -7.55 2.29 -4.10
N PHE A 412 -7.28 0.99 -4.00
CA PHE A 412 -8.14 -0.06 -4.54
C PHE A 412 -9.43 -0.23 -3.75
N PRO A 413 -9.41 -0.47 -2.43
CA PRO A 413 -10.63 -0.46 -1.62
C PRO A 413 -11.39 0.87 -1.69
N ALA A 414 -10.69 2.01 -1.81
CA ALA A 414 -11.33 3.31 -1.93
C ALA A 414 -12.08 3.47 -3.25
N LEU A 415 -11.51 3.05 -4.38
CA LEU A 415 -12.19 3.04 -5.68
C LEU A 415 -13.35 2.05 -5.72
N SER A 416 -13.18 0.85 -5.13
CA SER A 416 -14.27 -0.12 -4.99
C SER A 416 -15.43 0.46 -4.19
N SER A 417 -15.16 1.10 -3.07
CA SER A 417 -16.17 1.75 -2.23
C SER A 417 -16.90 2.86 -2.98
N LEU A 418 -16.16 3.65 -3.76
CA LEU A 418 -16.73 4.70 -4.60
C LEU A 418 -17.69 4.11 -5.64
N PHE A 419 -17.32 3.00 -6.28
CA PHE A 419 -18.19 2.32 -7.24
C PHE A 419 -19.49 1.85 -6.59
N PHE A 420 -19.41 1.19 -5.43
CA PHE A 420 -20.59 0.69 -4.74
C PHE A 420 -21.53 1.83 -4.27
N ILE A 421 -20.97 2.90 -3.73
CA ILE A 421 -21.76 4.00 -3.14
C ILE A 421 -22.31 4.95 -4.20
N GLU A 422 -21.52 5.31 -5.20
CA GLU A 422 -21.89 6.34 -6.18
C GLU A 422 -22.07 5.79 -7.60
N GLY A 423 -21.25 4.82 -8.02
CA GLY A 423 -21.27 4.27 -9.37
C GLY A 423 -22.52 3.45 -9.67
N ILE A 424 -22.88 2.51 -8.81
CA ILE A 424 -24.06 1.64 -8.98
C ILE A 424 -25.36 2.42 -9.08
N PRO A 425 -25.67 3.40 -8.19
CA PRO A 425 -26.89 4.19 -8.31
C PRO A 425 -27.02 4.93 -9.65
N VAL A 426 -25.91 5.43 -10.19
CA VAL A 426 -25.91 6.09 -11.51
C VAL A 426 -26.23 5.10 -12.62
N ILE A 427 -25.68 3.89 -12.58
CA ILE A 427 -25.97 2.82 -13.54
C ILE A 427 -27.44 2.42 -13.46
N GLN A 428 -27.96 2.18 -12.27
CA GLN A 428 -29.37 1.83 -12.05
C GLN A 428 -30.32 2.90 -12.60
N THR A 429 -30.04 4.18 -12.35
CA THR A 429 -30.84 5.29 -12.86
C THR A 429 -30.86 5.31 -14.40
N LYS A 430 -29.69 5.10 -15.04
CA LYS A 430 -29.61 5.04 -16.50
C LYS A 430 -30.37 3.86 -17.09
N ILE A 431 -30.27 2.68 -16.46
CA ILE A 431 -31.01 1.48 -16.91
C ILE A 431 -32.52 1.74 -16.82
N ARG A 432 -33.01 2.30 -15.72
CA ARG A 432 -34.43 2.66 -15.57
C ARG A 432 -34.91 3.63 -16.67
N GLN A 433 -34.12 4.66 -16.97
CA GLN A 433 -34.43 5.62 -18.05
C GLN A 433 -34.44 4.96 -19.43
N LEU A 434 -33.60 3.98 -19.71
CA LEU A 434 -33.61 3.23 -20.96
C LEU A 434 -34.85 2.37 -21.09
N ILE A 435 -35.22 1.63 -20.04
CA ILE A 435 -36.44 0.79 -20.01
C ILE A 435 -37.69 1.64 -20.22
N GLN A 436 -37.80 2.80 -19.55
CA GLN A 436 -38.92 3.71 -19.72
C GLN A 436 -39.03 4.26 -21.16
N ARG A 437 -37.90 4.57 -21.83
CA ARG A 437 -37.90 5.04 -23.22
C ARG A 437 -38.29 3.96 -24.23
N GLU A 438 -37.98 2.70 -23.97
CA GLU A 438 -38.40 1.59 -24.83
C GLU A 438 -39.88 1.23 -24.64
N GLY A 439 -40.38 1.33 -23.41
CA GLY A 439 -41.82 1.15 -23.14
C GLY A 439 -42.70 2.17 -23.88
N THR A 440 -42.29 3.45 -23.88
CA THR A 440 -43.05 4.51 -24.61
C THR A 440 -42.92 4.42 -26.14
N LYS A 441 -41.95 3.72 -26.69
CA LYS A 441 -41.82 3.48 -28.15
C LYS A 441 -42.70 2.34 -28.66
N ASN A 442 -43.06 1.42 -27.78
CA ASN A 442 -43.92 0.29 -28.14
C ASN A 442 -45.42 0.61 -27.98
N GLU A 443 -45.76 1.77 -27.42
CA GLU A 443 -47.15 2.26 -27.28
C GLU A 443 -47.55 3.25 -28.39
N THR A 444 -46.63 3.63 -29.26
CA THR A 444 -46.88 4.46 -30.47
C THR A 444 -46.68 3.63 -31.73
#